data_b9a6a09a8197e7c865e69e36749145cd
#
_entry.id   b9a6a09a8197e7c865e69e36749145cd
#
_cell.length_a   1.000
_cell.length_b   1.000
_cell.length_c   1.000
_cell.angle_alpha   90.00
_cell.angle_beta   90.00
_cell.angle_gamma   90.00
#
_symmetry.space_group_name_H-M   'P 1'
#
loop_
_entity.id
_entity.type
_entity.pdbx_description
1 polymer ?
#
loop_
_entity_poly.entity_id
_entity_poly.type
_entity_poly.pdbx_seq_one_letter_code
_entity_poly.pdbx_strand_id
1 'polypeptide(L)'
;MKKLVLALFGLLALPAHAAELRVIGMTNDAIDIQAPDPAIACTHRITGQFAPGDADRMARSLRSSIEGWRSQNRYGVSVICLDSPGGAISEALKLGAVLREMAIGTKLEAGARCESACALLFMAGSFHAHESGYYKWRVMHPTARLGFHAPSLQVERGDYDAATVTRAYALAMETLARTVEDLMQNRGFEDGEHLKPSLIATMLRTPPDRMFHVETVDQAGRWGITIGPLRPTSQTMTEMDFRRACANQKAWGADESATSDIYWQQKFVNWKTDQWGETVEVITNDMTGEGCEYSVPKGAARSKRVPVSQVQYGYFSLLEAADPGLRLDRLPY
;
A
#
# COMPACT_ATOMS: atom_id res chain seq x y z
N MET A 1 -36.68 -50.34 -19.11
CA MET A 1 -36.63 -48.87 -19.22
C MET A 1 -36.12 -48.31 -17.88
N LYS A 2 -34.82 -47.99 -17.81
CA LYS A 2 -34.21 -47.40 -16.59
C LYS A 2 -34.30 -45.90 -16.69
N LYS A 3 -35.04 -45.24 -15.77
CA LYS A 3 -35.11 -43.78 -15.69
C LYS A 3 -33.82 -43.25 -15.04
N LEU A 4 -33.05 -42.50 -15.80
CA LEU A 4 -31.87 -41.77 -15.36
C LEU A 4 -32.36 -40.49 -14.66
N VAL A 5 -32.23 -40.43 -13.35
CA VAL A 5 -32.48 -39.19 -12.59
C VAL A 5 -31.19 -38.36 -12.64
N LEU A 6 -31.20 -37.29 -13.44
CA LEU A 6 -30.16 -36.28 -13.44
C LEU A 6 -30.37 -35.38 -12.22
N ALA A 7 -29.56 -35.55 -11.18
CA ALA A 7 -29.48 -34.60 -10.07
C ALA A 7 -28.71 -33.36 -10.55
N LEU A 8 -29.42 -32.26 -10.82
CA LEU A 8 -28.83 -30.94 -11.00
C LEU A 8 -28.27 -30.48 -9.66
N PHE A 9 -26.98 -30.62 -9.45
CA PHE A 9 -26.27 -29.86 -8.41
C PHE A 9 -26.18 -28.40 -8.85
N GLY A 10 -27.19 -27.60 -8.48
CA GLY A 10 -27.08 -26.15 -8.55
C GLY A 10 -25.96 -25.71 -7.58
N LEU A 11 -24.84 -25.22 -8.10
CA LEU A 11 -23.95 -24.41 -7.30
C LEU A 11 -24.75 -23.20 -6.81
N LEU A 12 -25.19 -23.24 -5.56
CA LEU A 12 -25.69 -22.07 -4.85
C LEU A 12 -24.49 -21.11 -4.73
N ALA A 13 -24.39 -20.17 -5.68
CA ALA A 13 -23.57 -18.98 -5.48
C ALA A 13 -24.09 -18.30 -4.22
N LEU A 14 -23.34 -18.38 -3.12
CA LEU A 14 -23.65 -17.62 -1.92
C LEU A 14 -23.78 -16.15 -2.33
N PRO A 15 -24.86 -15.46 -1.93
CA PRO A 15 -25.01 -14.05 -2.24
C PRO A 15 -23.78 -13.32 -1.69
N ALA A 16 -23.10 -12.59 -2.56
CA ALA A 16 -22.00 -11.73 -2.15
C ALA A 16 -22.58 -10.74 -1.13
N HIS A 17 -22.14 -10.84 0.12
CA HIS A 17 -22.58 -9.92 1.15
C HIS A 17 -22.10 -8.51 0.78
N ALA A 18 -23.02 -7.54 0.80
CA ALA A 18 -22.69 -6.13 0.63
C ALA A 18 -21.57 -5.72 1.60
N ALA A 19 -20.74 -4.77 1.20
CA ALA A 19 -19.65 -4.36 2.05
C ALA A 19 -20.17 -3.79 3.39
N GLU A 20 -19.54 -4.19 4.48
CA GLU A 20 -19.89 -3.78 5.83
C GLU A 20 -18.69 -3.05 6.49
N LEU A 21 -19.00 -1.91 7.12
CA LEU A 21 -18.06 -1.21 8.00
C LEU A 21 -18.41 -1.52 9.45
N ARG A 22 -17.47 -2.13 10.16
CA ARG A 22 -17.54 -2.36 11.60
C ARG A 22 -16.62 -1.40 12.33
N VAL A 23 -17.13 -0.70 13.33
CA VAL A 23 -16.34 0.08 14.28
C VAL A 23 -15.78 -0.87 15.34
N ILE A 24 -14.46 -0.88 15.52
CA ILE A 24 -13.76 -1.72 16.53
C ILE A 24 -13.56 -0.89 17.80
N GLY A 25 -13.02 0.31 17.67
CA GLY A 25 -12.76 1.23 18.75
C GLY A 25 -11.44 1.96 18.60
N MET A 26 -11.28 3.08 19.29
CA MET A 26 -10.03 3.82 19.34
C MET A 26 -9.11 3.17 20.38
N THR A 27 -8.08 2.48 19.93
CA THR A 27 -7.06 1.82 20.76
C THR A 27 -5.70 2.52 20.68
N ASN A 28 -5.57 3.47 19.78
CA ASN A 28 -4.31 4.15 19.46
C ASN A 28 -4.31 5.59 20.00
N ASP A 29 -4.78 5.79 21.23
CA ASP A 29 -4.84 7.11 21.86
C ASP A 29 -3.43 7.69 22.06
N ALA A 30 -3.28 8.97 21.75
CA ALA A 30 -2.07 9.77 21.99
C ALA A 30 -0.77 9.21 21.37
N ILE A 31 -0.86 8.39 20.33
CA ILE A 31 0.32 7.95 19.60
C ILE A 31 0.72 9.06 18.62
N ASP A 32 1.90 9.62 18.83
CA ASP A 32 2.54 10.49 17.84
C ASP A 32 3.14 9.63 16.74
N ILE A 33 2.63 9.81 15.51
CA ILE A 33 2.99 8.97 14.38
C ILE A 33 3.74 9.80 13.35
N GLN A 34 4.94 9.32 13.04
CA GLN A 34 5.81 9.90 12.02
C GLN A 34 5.96 8.99 10.79
N ALA A 35 5.53 7.72 10.89
CA ALA A 35 5.58 6.75 9.80
C ALA A 35 4.52 5.65 10.00
N PRO A 36 4.13 4.93 8.92
CA PRO A 36 3.27 3.75 9.02
C PRO A 36 3.89 2.69 9.93
N ASP A 37 3.19 2.36 11.01
CA ASP A 37 3.62 1.32 11.96
C ASP A 37 2.71 0.10 11.87
N PRO A 38 3.25 -1.08 11.48
CA PRO A 38 2.49 -2.33 11.43
C PRO A 38 1.90 -2.78 12.77
N ALA A 39 2.42 -2.30 13.90
CA ALA A 39 1.89 -2.63 15.23
C ALA A 39 0.59 -1.90 15.55
N ILE A 40 0.28 -0.79 14.87
CA ILE A 40 -0.94 -0.03 15.12
C ILE A 40 -2.17 -0.87 14.82
N ALA A 41 -3.07 -0.95 15.81
CA ALA A 41 -4.30 -1.71 15.70
C ALA A 41 -5.34 -1.02 14.80
N CYS A 42 -6.22 -1.81 14.19
CA CYS A 42 -7.33 -1.28 13.41
C CYS A 42 -8.41 -0.68 14.31
N THR A 43 -8.86 0.51 13.98
CA THR A 43 -10.01 1.17 14.62
C THR A 43 -11.33 0.80 13.96
N HIS A 44 -11.25 0.41 12.69
CA HIS A 44 -12.39 0.01 11.86
C HIS A 44 -12.02 -1.19 11.00
N ARG A 45 -13.04 -1.89 10.50
CA ARG A 45 -12.87 -2.99 9.54
C ARG A 45 -13.91 -2.89 8.44
N ILE A 46 -13.49 -3.10 7.20
CA ILE A 46 -14.40 -3.25 6.06
C ILE A 46 -14.25 -4.67 5.50
N THR A 47 -15.37 -5.35 5.34
CA THR A 47 -15.46 -6.68 4.74
C THR A 47 -16.57 -6.73 3.70
N GLY A 48 -16.54 -7.72 2.80
CA GLY A 48 -17.59 -7.90 1.79
C GLY A 48 -17.36 -7.13 0.49
N GLN A 49 -18.31 -7.21 -0.44
CA GLN A 49 -18.20 -6.65 -1.79
C GLN A 49 -18.85 -5.27 -1.87
N PHE A 50 -18.11 -4.28 -2.42
CA PHE A 50 -18.63 -2.93 -2.60
C PHE A 50 -19.82 -2.89 -3.55
N ALA A 51 -20.92 -2.30 -3.09
CA ALA A 51 -22.15 -2.09 -3.82
C ALA A 51 -22.54 -0.60 -3.86
N PRO A 52 -23.37 -0.15 -4.81
CA PRO A 52 -23.81 1.24 -4.90
C PRO A 52 -24.40 1.77 -3.57
N GLY A 53 -23.93 2.94 -3.13
CA GLY A 53 -24.32 3.61 -1.88
C GLY A 53 -23.51 3.23 -0.65
N ASP A 54 -22.57 2.29 -0.75
CA ASP A 54 -21.73 1.88 0.36
C ASP A 54 -20.80 3.00 0.82
N ALA A 55 -20.21 3.77 -0.11
CA ALA A 55 -19.31 4.87 0.21
C ALA A 55 -19.96 5.90 1.13
N ASP A 56 -21.18 6.36 0.79
CA ASP A 56 -21.90 7.37 1.58
C ASP A 56 -22.28 6.83 2.96
N ARG A 57 -22.73 5.58 3.04
CA ARG A 57 -23.08 4.93 4.29
C ARG A 57 -21.86 4.80 5.20
N MET A 58 -20.74 4.31 4.67
CA MET A 58 -19.50 4.13 5.43
C MET A 58 -18.87 5.46 5.83
N ALA A 59 -18.87 6.46 4.95
CA ALA A 59 -18.37 7.79 5.24
C ALA A 59 -19.11 8.43 6.43
N ARG A 60 -20.43 8.33 6.49
CA ARG A 60 -21.22 8.82 7.65
C ARG A 60 -20.84 8.09 8.93
N SER A 61 -20.67 6.76 8.89
CA SER A 61 -20.27 5.97 10.06
C SER A 61 -18.86 6.31 10.54
N LEU A 62 -17.91 6.50 9.62
CA LEU A 62 -16.54 6.92 9.94
C LEU A 62 -16.51 8.29 10.61
N ARG A 63 -17.19 9.29 10.03
CA ARG A 63 -17.28 10.64 10.62
C ARG A 63 -17.88 10.59 12.02
N SER A 64 -19.01 9.92 12.17
CA SER A 64 -19.71 9.79 13.46
C SER A 64 -18.84 9.13 14.53
N SER A 65 -18.14 8.03 14.24
CA SER A 65 -17.29 7.34 15.20
C SER A 65 -16.09 8.19 15.63
N ILE A 66 -15.42 8.85 14.66
CA ILE A 66 -14.24 9.68 14.94
C ILE A 66 -14.63 10.94 15.72
N GLU A 67 -15.73 11.59 15.35
CA GLU A 67 -16.27 12.73 16.11
C GLU A 67 -16.68 12.32 17.53
N GLY A 68 -17.30 11.14 17.68
CA GLY A 68 -17.63 10.56 18.96
C GLY A 68 -16.41 10.33 19.86
N TRP A 69 -15.29 9.89 19.30
CA TRP A 69 -14.04 9.75 20.05
C TRP A 69 -13.44 11.09 20.44
N ARG A 70 -13.40 12.05 19.50
CA ARG A 70 -12.92 13.42 19.77
C ARG A 70 -13.71 14.12 20.86
N SER A 71 -15.03 13.95 20.90
CA SER A 71 -15.89 14.49 21.96
C SER A 71 -15.59 13.92 23.35
N GLN A 72 -14.93 12.76 23.42
CA GLN A 72 -14.45 12.12 24.64
C GLN A 72 -12.96 12.43 24.93
N ASN A 73 -12.37 13.42 24.25
CA ASN A 73 -10.95 13.76 24.32
C ASN A 73 -10.00 12.61 23.92
N ARG A 74 -10.47 11.71 23.06
CA ARG A 74 -9.66 10.62 22.53
C ARG A 74 -9.15 11.00 21.15
N TYR A 75 -7.86 11.23 21.07
CA TYR A 75 -7.15 11.63 19.85
C TYR A 75 -6.13 10.55 19.53
N GLY A 76 -6.17 10.04 18.32
CA GLY A 76 -5.24 9.01 17.89
C GLY A 76 -5.39 8.71 16.40
N VAL A 77 -4.56 7.81 15.92
CA VAL A 77 -4.57 7.41 14.52
C VAL A 77 -5.71 6.45 14.23
N SER A 78 -6.49 6.79 13.22
CA SER A 78 -7.54 5.91 12.69
C SER A 78 -6.97 5.04 11.58
N VAL A 79 -7.16 3.72 11.69
CA VAL A 79 -6.72 2.73 10.70
C VAL A 79 -7.88 1.81 10.36
N ILE A 80 -8.09 1.56 9.06
CA ILE A 80 -9.10 0.61 8.57
C ILE A 80 -8.43 -0.67 8.12
N CYS A 81 -8.82 -1.80 8.72
CA CYS A 81 -8.50 -3.11 8.18
C CYS A 81 -9.45 -3.47 7.04
N LEU A 82 -8.90 -3.95 5.93
CA LEU A 82 -9.65 -4.32 4.73
C LEU A 82 -9.56 -5.84 4.48
N ASP A 83 -10.70 -6.45 4.15
CA ASP A 83 -10.80 -7.83 3.68
C ASP A 83 -12.00 -7.95 2.72
N SER A 84 -11.77 -7.71 1.43
CA SER A 84 -12.81 -7.56 0.43
C SER A 84 -12.36 -8.05 -0.96
N PRO A 85 -13.22 -8.72 -1.72
CA PRO A 85 -12.95 -9.08 -3.11
C PRO A 85 -13.04 -7.89 -4.08
N GLY A 86 -13.39 -6.69 -3.62
CA GLY A 86 -13.63 -5.53 -4.45
C GLY A 86 -15.11 -5.25 -4.71
N GLY A 87 -15.49 -4.91 -5.92
CA GLY A 87 -16.87 -4.57 -6.31
C GLY A 87 -16.95 -3.24 -7.09
N ALA A 88 -17.92 -2.39 -6.77
CA ALA A 88 -18.12 -1.12 -7.45
C ALA A 88 -16.92 -0.17 -7.27
N ILE A 89 -16.19 0.08 -8.35
CA ILE A 89 -14.99 0.92 -8.34
C ILE A 89 -15.31 2.37 -7.93
N SER A 90 -16.44 2.91 -8.37
CA SER A 90 -16.87 4.26 -8.01
C SER A 90 -17.04 4.44 -6.50
N GLU A 91 -17.52 3.40 -5.81
CA GLU A 91 -17.69 3.45 -4.36
C GLU A 91 -16.33 3.41 -3.64
N ALA A 92 -15.41 2.57 -4.10
CA ALA A 92 -14.05 2.52 -3.54
C ALA A 92 -13.31 3.85 -3.72
N LEU A 93 -13.44 4.50 -4.89
CA LEU A 93 -12.81 5.80 -5.16
C LEU A 93 -13.41 6.93 -4.30
N LYS A 94 -14.75 6.98 -4.17
CA LYS A 94 -15.44 7.94 -3.28
C LYS A 94 -15.01 7.74 -1.83
N LEU A 95 -15.02 6.52 -1.34
CA LEU A 95 -14.59 6.21 0.03
C LEU A 95 -13.09 6.51 0.23
N GLY A 96 -12.26 6.23 -0.77
CA GLY A 96 -10.84 6.57 -0.76
C GLY A 96 -10.58 8.07 -0.62
N ALA A 97 -11.41 8.91 -1.27
CA ALA A 97 -11.35 10.36 -1.07
C ALA A 97 -11.64 10.75 0.39
N VAL A 98 -12.63 10.11 1.02
CA VAL A 98 -12.94 10.33 2.44
C VAL A 98 -11.80 9.89 3.36
N LEU A 99 -11.17 8.73 3.07
CA LEU A 99 -10.01 8.27 3.86
C LEU A 99 -8.87 9.28 3.84
N ARG A 100 -8.57 9.84 2.67
CA ARG A 100 -7.54 10.87 2.52
C ARG A 100 -7.91 12.16 3.25
N GLU A 101 -9.14 12.65 3.06
CA GLU A 101 -9.65 13.85 3.75
C GLU A 101 -9.53 13.74 5.28
N MET A 102 -9.82 12.57 5.81
CA MET A 102 -9.83 12.31 7.25
C MET A 102 -8.49 11.79 7.80
N ALA A 103 -7.47 11.65 6.95
CA ALA A 103 -6.16 11.09 7.31
C ALA A 103 -6.27 9.68 7.96
N ILE A 104 -6.99 8.78 7.30
CA ILE A 104 -7.22 7.42 7.78
C ILE A 104 -6.28 6.45 7.07
N GLY A 105 -5.49 5.70 7.84
CA GLY A 105 -4.61 4.66 7.35
C GLY A 105 -5.36 3.40 6.92
N THR A 106 -4.75 2.61 6.04
CA THR A 106 -5.26 1.31 5.60
C THR A 106 -4.32 0.18 5.98
N LYS A 107 -4.89 -0.97 6.32
CA LYS A 107 -4.14 -2.14 6.74
C LYS A 107 -4.75 -3.43 6.19
N LEU A 108 -3.88 -4.35 5.74
CA LEU A 108 -4.22 -5.73 5.46
C LEU A 108 -3.59 -6.61 6.52
N GLU A 109 -4.41 -7.28 7.31
CA GLU A 109 -3.96 -8.23 8.34
C GLU A 109 -3.54 -9.57 7.71
N ALA A 110 -2.97 -10.45 8.52
CA ALA A 110 -2.53 -11.77 8.06
C ALA A 110 -3.67 -12.54 7.38
N GLY A 111 -3.42 -13.01 6.16
CA GLY A 111 -4.39 -13.76 5.35
C GLY A 111 -5.53 -12.95 4.75
N ALA A 112 -5.62 -11.64 5.02
CA ALA A 112 -6.63 -10.77 4.43
C ALA A 112 -6.49 -10.70 2.90
N ARG A 113 -7.61 -10.55 2.20
CA ARG A 113 -7.68 -10.37 0.77
C ARG A 113 -8.27 -9.01 0.43
N CYS A 114 -7.56 -8.23 -0.39
CA CYS A 114 -8.03 -6.95 -0.90
C CYS A 114 -7.74 -6.87 -2.39
N GLU A 115 -8.75 -7.10 -3.20
CA GLU A 115 -8.60 -7.25 -4.65
C GLU A 115 -9.48 -6.24 -5.40
N SER A 116 -9.11 -5.90 -6.65
CA SER A 116 -9.91 -5.03 -7.53
C SER A 116 -10.18 -3.66 -6.88
N ALA A 117 -11.44 -3.23 -6.78
CA ALA A 117 -11.84 -1.96 -6.15
C ALA A 117 -11.32 -1.81 -4.71
N CYS A 118 -11.21 -2.92 -3.93
CA CYS A 118 -10.60 -2.90 -2.60
C CYS A 118 -9.14 -2.46 -2.64
N ALA A 119 -8.38 -2.92 -3.63
CA ALA A 119 -6.97 -2.55 -3.75
C ALA A 119 -6.79 -1.04 -4.00
N LEU A 120 -7.69 -0.41 -4.77
CA LEU A 120 -7.69 1.04 -4.94
C LEU A 120 -8.04 1.78 -3.62
N LEU A 121 -8.97 1.23 -2.85
CA LEU A 121 -9.27 1.77 -1.52
C LEU A 121 -8.09 1.62 -0.57
N PHE A 122 -7.40 0.46 -0.56
CA PHE A 122 -6.18 0.26 0.22
C PHE A 122 -5.11 1.30 -0.12
N MET A 123 -4.94 1.59 -1.40
CA MET A 123 -3.97 2.60 -1.85
C MET A 123 -4.34 4.04 -1.45
N ALA A 124 -5.56 4.29 -0.94
CA ALA A 124 -5.98 5.60 -0.45
C ALA A 124 -5.57 5.90 1.00
N GLY A 125 -4.99 4.92 1.70
CA GLY A 125 -4.57 5.08 3.09
C GLY A 125 -3.57 6.21 3.29
N SER A 126 -3.82 7.05 4.32
CA SER A 126 -3.03 8.23 4.61
C SER A 126 -2.98 8.53 6.11
N PHE A 127 -2.05 9.40 6.50
CA PHE A 127 -2.00 10.03 7.81
C PHE A 127 -1.54 11.47 7.68
N HIS A 128 -1.81 12.26 8.69
CA HIS A 128 -1.33 13.63 8.80
C HIS A 128 -0.25 13.66 9.87
N ALA A 129 0.99 13.92 9.45
CA ALA A 129 2.08 14.19 10.37
C ALA A 129 2.00 15.63 10.83
N HIS A 130 2.10 15.85 12.14
CA HIS A 130 2.02 17.17 12.74
C HIS A 130 3.07 18.10 12.12
N GLU A 131 2.65 19.27 11.62
CA GLU A 131 3.50 20.29 10.96
C GLU A 131 4.16 19.88 9.63
N SER A 132 4.07 18.60 9.20
CA SER A 132 4.78 18.10 8.03
C SER A 132 3.88 17.73 6.85
N GLY A 133 2.54 17.76 7.01
CA GLY A 133 1.60 17.48 5.93
C GLY A 133 1.05 16.07 5.88
N TYR A 134 0.57 15.65 4.71
CA TYR A 134 -0.05 14.35 4.50
C TYR A 134 0.94 13.36 3.89
N TYR A 135 0.91 12.13 4.41
CA TYR A 135 1.75 11.01 3.97
C TYR A 135 0.91 9.77 3.73
N LYS A 136 1.41 8.84 2.93
CA LYS A 136 0.80 7.54 2.70
C LYS A 136 0.89 6.65 3.94
N TRP A 137 -0.23 5.99 4.27
CA TRP A 137 -0.27 4.95 5.30
C TRP A 137 -0.95 3.71 4.74
N ARG A 138 -0.15 2.77 4.29
CA ARG A 138 -0.59 1.52 3.64
C ARG A 138 0.23 0.39 4.20
N VAL A 139 -0.33 -0.35 5.14
CA VAL A 139 0.36 -1.45 5.82
C VAL A 139 -0.20 -2.78 5.35
N MET A 140 0.66 -3.68 4.91
CA MET A 140 0.26 -5.02 4.47
C MET A 140 1.06 -6.09 5.20
N HIS A 141 0.36 -7.08 5.76
CA HIS A 141 1.01 -8.26 6.31
C HIS A 141 1.64 -9.09 5.17
N PRO A 142 2.83 -9.71 5.38
CA PRO A 142 3.50 -10.50 4.33
C PRO A 142 2.66 -11.62 3.71
N THR A 143 1.68 -12.16 4.44
CA THR A 143 0.77 -13.21 3.96
C THR A 143 -0.57 -12.70 3.42
N ALA A 144 -0.81 -11.38 3.45
CA ALA A 144 -2.00 -10.79 2.86
C ALA A 144 -1.92 -10.79 1.32
N ARG A 145 -3.06 -10.68 0.68
CA ARG A 145 -3.17 -10.67 -0.79
C ARG A 145 -3.74 -9.34 -1.24
N LEU A 146 -2.93 -8.57 -1.95
CA LEU A 146 -3.32 -7.32 -2.58
C LEU A 146 -3.27 -7.50 -4.09
N GLY A 147 -4.41 -7.31 -4.77
CA GLY A 147 -4.54 -7.65 -6.18
C GLY A 147 -5.17 -6.57 -7.04
N PHE A 148 -4.62 -6.36 -8.23
CA PHE A 148 -5.03 -5.36 -9.21
C PHE A 148 -5.38 -5.99 -10.56
N HIS A 149 -6.38 -5.45 -11.25
CA HIS A 149 -6.70 -5.74 -12.64
C HIS A 149 -7.36 -4.53 -13.31
N ALA A 150 -7.43 -4.54 -14.63
CA ALA A 150 -8.10 -3.48 -15.38
C ALA A 150 -9.60 -3.42 -15.02
N PRO A 151 -10.16 -2.21 -14.88
CA PRO A 151 -11.60 -2.04 -14.75
C PRO A 151 -12.32 -2.66 -15.95
N SER A 152 -13.47 -3.28 -15.71
CA SER A 152 -14.31 -3.83 -16.79
C SER A 152 -15.71 -3.25 -16.73
N LEU A 153 -16.28 -3.00 -17.91
CA LEU A 153 -17.69 -2.72 -18.03
C LEU A 153 -18.45 -4.06 -18.00
N GLN A 154 -19.34 -4.22 -17.04
CA GLN A 154 -20.26 -5.35 -17.04
C GLN A 154 -21.46 -5.01 -17.94
N VAL A 155 -21.58 -5.75 -19.04
CA VAL A 155 -22.72 -5.65 -19.96
C VAL A 155 -23.56 -6.89 -19.81
N GLU A 156 -24.86 -6.73 -19.62
CA GLU A 156 -25.79 -7.86 -19.61
C GLU A 156 -25.74 -8.60 -20.96
N ARG A 157 -25.99 -9.90 -20.92
CA ARG A 157 -26.05 -10.68 -22.17
C ARG A 157 -27.25 -10.26 -23.00
N GLY A 158 -27.03 -9.92 -24.26
CA GLY A 158 -28.09 -9.50 -25.19
C GLY A 158 -27.54 -9.22 -26.57
N ASP A 159 -28.45 -9.05 -27.53
CA ASP A 159 -28.11 -8.56 -28.85
C ASP A 159 -28.15 -7.03 -28.84
N TYR A 160 -27.03 -6.40 -29.18
CA TYR A 160 -26.87 -4.96 -29.18
C TYR A 160 -26.54 -4.46 -30.58
N ASP A 161 -27.13 -3.35 -30.98
CA ASP A 161 -26.75 -2.70 -32.23
C ASP A 161 -25.36 -2.00 -32.11
N ALA A 162 -24.73 -1.76 -33.25
CA ALA A 162 -23.41 -1.14 -33.30
C ALA A 162 -23.36 0.24 -32.62
N ALA A 163 -24.43 1.02 -32.70
CA ALA A 163 -24.50 2.34 -32.06
C ALA A 163 -24.51 2.24 -30.53
N THR A 164 -25.22 1.26 -29.98
CA THR A 164 -25.23 0.98 -28.53
C THR A 164 -23.85 0.51 -28.04
N VAL A 165 -23.20 -0.40 -28.78
CA VAL A 165 -21.84 -0.87 -28.45
C VAL A 165 -20.85 0.31 -28.49
N THR A 166 -20.91 1.15 -29.53
CA THR A 166 -20.03 2.32 -29.65
C THR A 166 -20.22 3.30 -28.50
N ARG A 167 -21.46 3.59 -28.08
CA ARG A 167 -21.72 4.47 -26.94
C ARG A 167 -21.23 3.88 -25.64
N ALA A 168 -21.44 2.57 -25.39
CA ALA A 168 -20.95 1.88 -24.20
C ALA A 168 -19.42 1.91 -24.13
N TYR A 169 -18.74 1.67 -25.26
CA TYR A 169 -17.29 1.76 -25.35
C TYR A 169 -16.78 3.19 -25.07
N ALA A 170 -17.38 4.20 -25.67
CA ALA A 170 -17.00 5.60 -25.45
C ALA A 170 -17.14 5.99 -23.95
N LEU A 171 -18.26 5.61 -23.32
CA LEU A 171 -18.48 5.83 -21.88
C LEU A 171 -17.45 5.09 -21.01
N ALA A 172 -17.12 3.85 -21.35
CA ALA A 172 -16.10 3.08 -20.65
C ALA A 172 -14.73 3.75 -20.73
N MET A 173 -14.33 4.20 -21.91
CA MET A 173 -13.05 4.90 -22.13
C MET A 173 -13.00 6.25 -21.39
N GLU A 174 -14.06 7.02 -21.42
CA GLU A 174 -14.15 8.29 -20.67
C GLU A 174 -14.04 8.04 -19.16
N THR A 175 -14.76 7.05 -18.65
CA THR A 175 -14.71 6.67 -17.21
C THR A 175 -13.30 6.21 -16.82
N LEU A 176 -12.65 5.41 -17.67
CA LEU A 176 -11.28 4.94 -17.46
C LEU A 176 -10.30 6.13 -17.41
N ALA A 177 -10.39 7.04 -18.39
CA ALA A 177 -9.51 8.21 -18.46
C ALA A 177 -9.64 9.06 -17.17
N ARG A 178 -10.85 9.38 -16.74
CA ARG A 178 -11.10 10.12 -15.50
C ARG A 178 -10.57 9.38 -14.27
N THR A 179 -10.75 8.05 -14.23
CA THR A 179 -10.22 7.24 -13.13
C THR A 179 -8.69 7.31 -13.08
N VAL A 180 -8.02 7.19 -14.22
CA VAL A 180 -6.55 7.30 -14.31
C VAL A 180 -6.07 8.70 -13.91
N GLU A 181 -6.72 9.76 -14.40
CA GLU A 181 -6.42 11.14 -13.99
C GLU A 181 -6.53 11.30 -12.47
N ASP A 182 -7.62 10.84 -11.86
CA ASP A 182 -7.83 10.88 -10.40
C ASP A 182 -6.74 10.12 -9.63
N LEU A 183 -6.31 8.98 -10.14
CA LEU A 183 -5.29 8.13 -9.52
C LEU A 183 -3.87 8.72 -9.66
N MET A 184 -3.60 9.44 -10.75
CA MET A 184 -2.30 10.07 -11.00
C MET A 184 -2.11 11.41 -10.27
N GLN A 185 -3.21 12.06 -9.86
CA GLN A 185 -3.08 13.34 -9.17
C GLN A 185 -2.28 13.20 -7.87
N ASN A 186 -1.24 14.03 -7.73
CA ASN A 186 -0.63 14.27 -6.41
C ASN A 186 -1.62 15.09 -5.59
N ARG A 187 -2.30 14.44 -4.66
CA ARG A 187 -3.32 15.08 -3.82
C ARG A 187 -2.75 15.67 -2.54
N GLY A 188 -1.55 16.25 -2.62
CA GLY A 188 -0.89 16.90 -1.49
C GLY A 188 -0.18 15.94 -0.55
N PHE A 189 0.24 14.77 -1.03
CA PHE A 189 1.15 13.91 -0.28
C PHE A 189 2.57 14.44 -0.38
N GLU A 190 3.25 14.54 0.77
CA GLU A 190 4.64 14.96 0.86
C GLU A 190 5.62 13.89 0.34
N ASP A 191 5.19 12.64 0.35
CA ASP A 191 5.98 11.47 -0.11
C ASP A 191 5.68 11.06 -1.57
N GLY A 192 5.23 12.01 -2.40
CA GLY A 192 5.08 11.87 -3.86
C GLY A 192 3.70 11.41 -4.32
N GLU A 193 3.61 10.89 -5.53
CA GLU A 193 2.34 10.58 -6.20
C GLU A 193 1.48 9.60 -5.41
N HIS A 194 0.17 9.78 -5.51
CA HIS A 194 -0.82 8.91 -4.86
C HIS A 194 -0.65 7.45 -5.31
N LEU A 195 -0.64 7.20 -6.62
CA LEU A 195 -0.24 5.93 -7.20
C LEU A 195 0.91 6.13 -8.18
N LYS A 196 1.86 5.22 -8.15
CA LYS A 196 2.97 5.23 -9.10
C LYS A 196 2.46 4.87 -10.51
N PRO A 197 2.97 5.54 -11.56
CA PRO A 197 2.62 5.23 -12.95
C PRO A 197 2.81 3.76 -13.32
N SER A 198 3.86 3.10 -12.81
CA SER A 198 4.11 1.68 -13.05
C SER A 198 3.02 0.76 -12.50
N LEU A 199 2.42 1.09 -11.35
CA LEU A 199 1.30 0.35 -10.80
C LEU A 199 0.05 0.51 -11.67
N ILE A 200 -0.26 1.75 -12.10
CA ILE A 200 -1.39 2.03 -12.99
C ILE A 200 -1.23 1.25 -14.30
N ALA A 201 -0.03 1.29 -14.91
CA ALA A 201 0.25 0.54 -16.12
C ALA A 201 0.12 -0.97 -15.92
N THR A 202 0.57 -1.51 -14.78
CA THR A 202 0.42 -2.93 -14.44
C THR A 202 -1.04 -3.30 -14.27
N MET A 203 -1.82 -2.51 -13.56
CA MET A 203 -3.27 -2.69 -13.40
C MET A 203 -3.96 -2.73 -14.77
N LEU A 204 -3.73 -1.75 -15.63
CA LEU A 204 -4.39 -1.65 -16.93
C LEU A 204 -3.99 -2.76 -17.91
N ARG A 205 -2.78 -3.32 -17.79
CA ARG A 205 -2.31 -4.47 -18.60
C ARG A 205 -2.84 -5.81 -18.11
N THR A 206 -3.36 -5.87 -16.87
CA THR A 206 -3.90 -7.11 -16.30
C THR A 206 -5.35 -7.27 -16.73
N PRO A 207 -5.71 -8.29 -17.53
CA PRO A 207 -7.07 -8.51 -17.98
C PRO A 207 -8.06 -8.66 -16.82
N PRO A 208 -9.34 -8.27 -17.01
CA PRO A 208 -10.34 -8.30 -15.94
C PRO A 208 -10.63 -9.70 -15.34
N ASP A 209 -10.33 -10.76 -16.08
CA ASP A 209 -10.47 -12.17 -15.68
C ASP A 209 -9.24 -12.72 -14.94
N ARG A 210 -8.23 -11.90 -14.77
CA ARG A 210 -6.97 -12.23 -14.05
C ARG A 210 -6.73 -11.24 -12.94
N MET A 211 -5.84 -11.61 -12.02
CA MET A 211 -5.43 -10.75 -10.92
C MET A 211 -3.91 -10.72 -10.85
N PHE A 212 -3.35 -9.51 -10.89
CA PHE A 212 -1.96 -9.27 -10.57
C PHE A 212 -1.84 -9.04 -9.08
N HIS A 213 -1.08 -9.88 -8.37
CA HIS A 213 -0.84 -9.71 -6.94
C HIS A 213 0.51 -9.06 -6.66
N VAL A 214 0.55 -8.25 -5.62
CA VAL A 214 1.80 -7.71 -5.04
C VAL A 214 2.49 -8.83 -4.30
N GLU A 215 3.61 -9.34 -4.82
CA GLU A 215 4.25 -10.55 -4.30
C GLU A 215 5.70 -10.38 -3.91
N THR A 216 6.37 -9.29 -4.33
CA THR A 216 7.81 -9.09 -4.10
C THR A 216 8.10 -7.83 -3.31
N VAL A 217 9.28 -7.82 -2.68
CA VAL A 217 9.83 -6.65 -1.98
C VAL A 217 9.89 -5.43 -2.91
N ASP A 218 10.37 -5.61 -4.15
CA ASP A 218 10.42 -4.52 -5.14
C ASP A 218 9.06 -3.91 -5.41
N GLN A 219 8.04 -4.74 -5.66
CA GLN A 219 6.69 -4.26 -5.93
C GLN A 219 6.12 -3.47 -4.75
N ALA A 220 6.26 -4.00 -3.53
CA ALA A 220 5.76 -3.34 -2.34
C ALA A 220 6.47 -2.00 -2.09
N GLY A 221 7.80 -1.99 -2.11
CA GLY A 221 8.59 -0.78 -1.87
C GLY A 221 8.35 0.30 -2.94
N ARG A 222 8.41 -0.08 -4.22
CA ARG A 222 8.18 0.84 -5.34
C ARG A 222 6.81 1.50 -5.30
N TRP A 223 5.78 0.76 -4.87
CA TRP A 223 4.42 1.29 -4.80
C TRP A 223 4.04 1.88 -3.44
N GLY A 224 5.02 2.07 -2.55
CA GLY A 224 4.83 2.74 -1.27
C GLY A 224 3.93 1.96 -0.31
N ILE A 225 4.10 0.64 -0.25
CA ILE A 225 3.38 -0.27 0.64
C ILE A 225 4.33 -0.71 1.76
N THR A 226 4.03 -0.35 2.99
CA THR A 226 4.76 -0.81 4.16
C THR A 226 4.41 -2.26 4.45
N ILE A 227 5.41 -3.14 4.50
CA ILE A 227 5.22 -4.55 4.82
C ILE A 227 5.56 -4.79 6.29
N GLY A 228 4.67 -5.47 6.99
CA GLY A 228 4.95 -5.83 8.38
C GLY A 228 3.78 -6.47 9.14
N PRO A 229 4.07 -6.94 10.37
CA PRO A 229 5.35 -6.77 11.07
C PRO A 229 6.46 -7.60 10.45
N LEU A 230 7.69 -7.09 10.43
CA LEU A 230 8.87 -7.81 10.01
C LEU A 230 9.83 -8.00 11.18
N ARG A 231 10.54 -9.12 11.19
CA ARG A 231 11.68 -9.37 12.08
C ARG A 231 12.98 -9.22 11.30
N PRO A 232 14.02 -8.64 11.86
CA PRO A 232 15.29 -8.55 11.18
C PRO A 232 15.89 -9.96 11.01
N THR A 233 16.39 -10.26 9.81
CA THR A 233 17.11 -11.50 9.50
C THR A 233 18.48 -11.55 10.17
N SER A 234 19.02 -10.37 10.48
CA SER A 234 20.27 -10.17 11.22
C SER A 234 20.06 -9.11 12.29
N GLN A 235 20.72 -9.27 13.42
CA GLN A 235 20.73 -8.25 14.48
C GLN A 235 21.54 -7.02 14.09
N THR A 236 22.36 -7.10 13.05
CA THR A 236 23.27 -6.03 12.62
C THR A 236 23.24 -5.84 11.13
N MET A 237 23.21 -4.58 10.70
CA MET A 237 23.42 -4.16 9.32
C MET A 237 24.91 -4.03 9.01
N THR A 238 25.27 -4.42 7.82
CA THR A 238 26.61 -4.30 7.22
C THR A 238 26.61 -3.25 6.13
N GLU A 239 27.77 -2.93 5.60
CA GLU A 239 27.92 -2.03 4.46
C GLU A 239 27.06 -2.46 3.25
N MET A 240 26.96 -3.77 3.00
CA MET A 240 26.15 -4.30 1.90
C MET A 240 24.64 -4.03 2.11
N ASP A 241 24.17 -4.08 3.34
CA ASP A 241 22.77 -3.81 3.65
C ASP A 241 22.43 -2.31 3.43
N PHE A 242 23.35 -1.40 3.78
CA PHE A 242 23.18 0.03 3.48
C PHE A 242 23.21 0.30 1.97
N ARG A 243 24.11 -0.34 1.23
CA ARG A 243 24.15 -0.24 -0.24
C ARG A 243 22.81 -0.69 -0.85
N ARG A 244 22.29 -1.81 -0.40
CA ARG A 244 21.00 -2.36 -0.86
C ARG A 244 19.85 -1.43 -0.52
N ALA A 245 19.78 -0.94 0.72
CA ALA A 245 18.74 -0.03 1.14
C ALA A 245 18.72 1.24 0.29
N CYS A 246 19.89 1.84 0.05
CA CYS A 246 19.99 3.03 -0.79
C CYS A 246 19.60 2.76 -2.25
N ALA A 247 20.04 1.62 -2.83
CA ALA A 247 19.67 1.25 -4.18
C ALA A 247 18.15 1.06 -4.33
N ASN A 248 17.53 0.36 -3.40
CA ASN A 248 16.09 0.16 -3.37
C ASN A 248 15.35 1.50 -3.27
N GLN A 249 15.72 2.36 -2.31
CA GLN A 249 15.10 3.69 -2.14
C GLN A 249 15.18 4.54 -3.41
N LYS A 250 16.36 4.59 -4.05
CA LYS A 250 16.56 5.39 -5.28
C LYS A 250 15.73 4.85 -6.44
N ALA A 251 15.74 3.53 -6.68
CA ALA A 251 14.94 2.91 -7.74
C ALA A 251 13.43 3.12 -7.48
N TRP A 252 12.96 2.86 -6.27
CA TRP A 252 11.55 3.04 -5.91
C TRP A 252 11.10 4.51 -5.96
N GLY A 253 11.98 5.44 -5.58
CA GLY A 253 11.72 6.87 -5.73
C GLY A 253 11.49 7.27 -7.19
N ALA A 254 12.29 6.71 -8.11
CA ALA A 254 12.17 6.92 -9.55
C ALA A 254 11.06 6.09 -10.23
N ASP A 255 10.28 5.30 -9.49
CA ASP A 255 9.32 4.32 -10.02
C ASP A 255 9.96 3.24 -10.92
N GLU A 256 11.21 2.89 -10.64
CA GLU A 256 11.96 1.86 -11.34
C GLU A 256 12.05 0.57 -10.50
N SER A 257 12.18 -0.58 -11.17
CA SER A 257 12.44 -1.85 -10.49
C SER A 257 13.86 -1.85 -9.93
N ALA A 258 13.97 -2.10 -8.64
CA ALA A 258 15.25 -2.37 -8.03
C ALA A 258 15.76 -3.74 -8.49
N THR A 259 17.01 -3.81 -8.91
CA THR A 259 17.69 -5.06 -9.30
C THR A 259 18.98 -5.22 -8.51
N SER A 260 19.40 -6.46 -8.30
CA SER A 260 20.66 -6.76 -7.61
C SER A 260 21.89 -6.12 -8.31
N ASP A 261 21.80 -5.88 -9.60
CA ASP A 261 22.89 -5.27 -10.38
C ASP A 261 23.13 -3.80 -10.03
N ILE A 262 22.09 -3.09 -9.55
CA ILE A 262 22.20 -1.67 -9.11
C ILE A 262 23.16 -1.55 -7.92
N TYR A 263 23.26 -2.57 -7.07
CA TYR A 263 24.14 -2.52 -5.90
C TYR A 263 25.61 -2.31 -6.23
N TRP A 264 26.06 -2.78 -7.38
CA TRP A 264 27.45 -2.68 -7.85
C TRP A 264 27.77 -1.34 -8.49
N GLN A 265 26.76 -0.57 -8.90
CA GLN A 265 26.92 0.77 -9.45
C GLN A 265 27.20 1.83 -8.37
N GLN A 266 27.00 1.49 -7.11
CA GLN A 266 27.23 2.38 -5.99
C GLN A 266 28.71 2.34 -5.61
N LYS A 267 29.41 3.42 -5.87
CA LYS A 267 30.88 3.44 -5.84
C LYS A 267 31.48 3.52 -4.45
N PHE A 268 30.83 4.23 -3.51
CA PHE A 268 31.45 4.54 -2.22
C PHE A 268 30.47 4.42 -1.06
N VAL A 269 30.96 3.83 0.05
CA VAL A 269 30.32 3.91 1.36
C VAL A 269 31.28 4.59 2.30
N ASN A 270 30.90 5.79 2.74
CA ASN A 270 31.67 6.57 3.67
C ASN A 270 31.09 6.47 5.08
N TRP A 271 31.95 6.19 6.04
CA TRP A 271 31.60 6.26 7.45
C TRP A 271 32.15 7.56 8.01
N LYS A 272 31.27 8.47 8.41
CA LYS A 272 31.64 9.79 8.93
C LYS A 272 31.41 9.85 10.42
N THR A 273 32.25 10.59 11.10
CA THR A 273 32.08 10.96 12.51
C THR A 273 32.27 12.46 12.62
N ASP A 274 31.30 13.14 13.18
CA ASP A 274 31.35 14.58 13.43
C ASP A 274 30.90 14.90 14.87
N GLN A 275 30.71 16.19 15.18
CA GLN A 275 30.27 16.64 16.47
C GLN A 275 28.81 16.25 16.81
N TRP A 276 28.01 15.91 15.80
CA TRP A 276 26.60 15.59 15.93
C TRP A 276 26.34 14.08 16.01
N GLY A 277 27.29 13.24 15.56
CA GLY A 277 27.14 11.79 15.59
C GLY A 277 27.98 11.04 14.58
N GLU A 278 27.55 9.85 14.28
CA GLU A 278 28.12 9.03 13.20
C GLU A 278 27.07 8.78 12.12
N THR A 279 27.51 8.81 10.87
CA THR A 279 26.67 8.55 9.70
C THR A 279 27.32 7.57 8.75
N VAL A 280 26.48 6.82 8.03
CA VAL A 280 26.84 6.02 6.87
C VAL A 280 26.27 6.70 5.65
N GLU A 281 27.15 7.15 4.76
CA GLU A 281 26.78 7.77 3.51
C GLU A 281 27.05 6.80 2.37
N VAL A 282 26.02 6.49 1.59
CA VAL A 282 26.12 5.68 0.38
C VAL A 282 26.01 6.63 -0.82
N ILE A 283 27.08 6.83 -1.54
CA ILE A 283 27.13 7.72 -2.69
C ILE A 283 26.80 6.91 -3.95
N THR A 284 25.70 7.27 -4.61
CA THR A 284 25.24 6.64 -5.85
C THR A 284 25.81 7.34 -7.09
N ASN A 285 26.08 8.65 -7.00
CA ASN A 285 26.68 9.45 -8.05
C ASN A 285 27.75 10.38 -7.48
N ASP A 286 29.01 10.07 -7.78
CA ASP A 286 30.19 10.81 -7.29
C ASP A 286 30.31 12.22 -7.91
N MET A 287 29.71 12.48 -9.08
CA MET A 287 29.76 13.81 -9.70
C MET A 287 28.75 14.80 -9.08
N THR A 288 27.61 14.32 -8.66
CA THR A 288 26.54 15.15 -8.07
C THR A 288 26.48 15.07 -6.54
N GLY A 289 27.18 14.10 -5.94
CA GLY A 289 27.08 13.81 -4.50
C GLY A 289 25.75 13.17 -4.10
N GLU A 290 24.94 12.73 -5.07
CA GLU A 290 23.69 12.05 -4.77
C GLU A 290 23.91 10.73 -4.05
N GLY A 291 23.08 10.45 -3.05
CA GLY A 291 23.22 9.26 -2.25
C GLY A 291 22.13 9.14 -1.18
N CYS A 292 22.40 8.30 -0.21
CA CYS A 292 21.61 8.14 0.99
C CYS A 292 22.52 8.31 2.21
N GLU A 293 21.97 8.91 3.26
CA GLU A 293 22.67 9.10 4.52
C GLU A 293 21.87 8.46 5.65
N TYR A 294 22.54 7.68 6.48
CA TYR A 294 21.94 6.97 7.61
C TYR A 294 22.64 7.37 8.90
N SER A 295 21.89 7.90 9.86
CA SER A 295 22.42 8.15 11.21
C SER A 295 22.58 6.82 11.94
N VAL A 296 23.74 6.64 12.57
CA VAL A 296 24.10 5.40 13.24
C VAL A 296 24.68 5.69 14.64
N PRO A 297 24.67 4.73 15.56
CA PRO A 297 25.18 4.93 16.89
C PRO A 297 26.69 5.14 16.90
N LYS A 298 27.17 5.86 17.92
CA LYS A 298 28.60 6.11 18.13
C LYS A 298 29.40 4.80 18.25
N GLY A 299 30.49 4.71 17.52
CA GLY A 299 31.35 3.52 17.45
C GLY A 299 31.03 2.60 16.27
N ALA A 300 29.94 2.84 15.55
CA ALA A 300 29.56 2.05 14.38
C ALA A 300 30.57 2.19 13.23
N ALA A 301 31.11 3.38 13.02
CA ALA A 301 32.13 3.64 12.00
C ALA A 301 33.37 2.76 12.15
N ARG A 302 33.74 2.43 13.40
CA ARG A 302 34.85 1.54 13.71
C ARG A 302 34.54 0.07 13.47
N SER A 303 33.34 -0.37 13.87
CA SER A 303 32.93 -1.78 13.77
C SER A 303 32.46 -2.19 12.37
N LYS A 304 32.05 -1.19 11.55
CA LYS A 304 31.35 -1.39 10.27
C LYS A 304 30.10 -2.26 10.39
N ARG A 305 29.49 -2.27 11.59
CA ARG A 305 28.27 -3.01 11.92
C ARG A 305 27.36 -2.15 12.78
N VAL A 306 26.09 -2.10 12.43
CA VAL A 306 25.09 -1.29 13.12
C VAL A 306 23.94 -2.17 13.57
N PRO A 307 23.57 -2.19 14.87
CA PRO A 307 22.34 -2.85 15.29
C PRO A 307 21.15 -2.30 14.49
N VAL A 308 20.34 -3.18 13.92
CA VAL A 308 19.20 -2.79 13.06
C VAL A 308 18.25 -1.83 13.79
N SER A 309 18.03 -2.05 15.09
CA SER A 309 17.17 -1.19 15.93
C SER A 309 17.73 0.22 16.18
N GLN A 310 18.95 0.50 15.75
CA GLN A 310 19.64 1.76 15.99
C GLN A 310 19.99 2.51 14.68
N VAL A 311 19.49 2.02 13.53
CA VAL A 311 19.59 2.76 12.27
C VAL A 311 18.48 3.80 12.23
N GLN A 312 18.87 5.06 12.06
CA GLN A 312 17.94 6.17 11.91
C GLN A 312 18.20 6.84 10.57
N TYR A 313 17.25 6.77 9.70
CA TYR A 313 17.21 7.56 8.48
C TYR A 313 15.75 7.77 8.12
N GLY A 314 15.29 9.01 8.18
CA GLY A 314 13.93 9.34 7.80
C GLY A 314 12.93 8.28 8.27
N TYR A 315 12.51 7.44 7.36
CA TYR A 315 11.58 6.34 7.59
C TYR A 315 12.17 4.99 7.17
N PHE A 316 13.43 4.70 7.55
CA PHE A 316 14.08 3.43 7.24
C PHE A 316 13.21 2.24 7.67
N SER A 317 12.93 1.35 6.74
CA SER A 317 12.22 0.10 6.99
C SER A 317 13.11 -1.10 6.68
N LEU A 318 12.86 -2.22 7.37
CA LEU A 318 13.55 -3.49 7.08
C LEU A 318 13.34 -3.96 5.63
N LEU A 319 12.25 -3.53 5.00
CA LEU A 319 11.96 -3.85 3.60
C LEU A 319 13.02 -3.27 2.66
N GLU A 320 13.54 -2.06 2.94
CA GLU A 320 14.55 -1.42 2.10
C GLU A 320 15.86 -2.21 2.07
N ALA A 321 16.24 -2.82 3.18
CA ALA A 321 17.45 -3.66 3.24
C ALA A 321 17.24 -5.08 2.69
N ALA A 322 16.01 -5.48 2.36
CA ALA A 322 15.71 -6.79 1.84
C ALA A 322 16.05 -6.91 0.34
N ASP A 323 16.28 -8.14 -0.14
CA ASP A 323 16.47 -8.41 -1.57
C ASP A 323 15.18 -8.05 -2.35
N PRO A 324 15.24 -7.20 -3.38
CA PRO A 324 14.05 -6.75 -4.12
C PRO A 324 13.30 -7.89 -4.81
N GLY A 325 13.98 -8.96 -5.23
CA GLY A 325 13.36 -10.14 -5.83
C GLY A 325 12.74 -11.11 -4.84
N LEU A 326 12.98 -10.91 -3.52
CA LEU A 326 12.43 -11.79 -2.49
C LEU A 326 10.90 -11.68 -2.46
N ARG A 327 10.23 -12.84 -2.37
CA ARG A 327 8.77 -12.88 -2.19
C ARG A 327 8.40 -12.44 -0.77
N LEU A 328 7.30 -11.71 -0.65
CA LEU A 328 6.80 -11.19 0.62
C LEU A 328 6.49 -12.31 1.64
N ASP A 329 5.96 -13.44 1.18
CA ASP A 329 5.64 -14.60 2.00
C ASP A 329 6.90 -15.36 2.53
N ARG A 330 8.08 -14.96 2.10
CA ARG A 330 9.37 -15.46 2.56
C ARG A 330 10.10 -14.52 3.52
N LEU A 331 9.57 -13.31 3.69
CA LEU A 331 10.10 -12.39 4.70
C LEU A 331 9.89 -12.97 6.12
N PRO A 332 10.80 -12.73 7.04
CA PRO A 332 10.62 -13.10 8.44
C PRO A 332 9.61 -12.15 9.11
N TYR A 333 8.54 -12.68 9.66
CA TYR A 333 7.46 -11.95 10.34
C TYR A 333 7.01 -12.62 11.63
#